data_269b2480f82e9529495a8dbaef369915
#
_entry.id   269b2480f82e9529495a8dbaef369915
#
_cell.length_a   1.000
_cell.length_b   1.000
_cell.length_c   1.000
_cell.angle_alpha   90.00
_cell.angle_beta   90.00
_cell.angle_gamma   90.00
#
_symmetry.space_group_name_H-M   'P 1'
#
loop_
_entity.id
_entity.type
_entity.pdbx_description
1 polymer ?
#
loop_
_entity_poly.entity_id
_entity_poly.type
_entity_poly.pdbx_seq_one_letter_code
_entity_poly.pdbx_strand_id
1 'polypeptide(L)'
;MGPLTGIKIVEIVGIGPAPHCCMILADMGAEIIRIDRPGGNKVGGTDETAVLNRGRKSIALDLKTSEGVAATRRLIQKADALVEGFRPGVMERLGLGPEVCLKDNEKLVFGRMTGWGQDGPLSKVAGHDINYIALAGALGAIGDKERGPVPPLNLIGDFGGGGMMLAFGIVCGILETKNSGKGQIIDASMLEGSALLMAGVLMAKNSGSWSYPRGENWLDGGAAFYGTYQCADKEWICIGSLEPQFYNLLREILELRDPIWDKQWDHDSWPEQKRILSDKFKKKTRSEWTSIMGELDICFAPVLNLDELMDHPHNKARSVFIENNGNIQPSPAPRFSRTPGQIQHPAVKPGENNDEVLEKWGFTKLEIKNLKDKYILHDPI
;
A
#
# COMPACT_ATOMS: atom_id res chain seq x y z
N MET A 1 -5.48 16.16 14.91
CA MET A 1 -6.52 16.09 13.85
C MET A 1 -5.84 16.15 12.51
N GLY A 2 -6.01 15.13 11.70
CA GLY A 2 -5.38 15.02 10.38
C GLY A 2 -6.02 15.94 9.32
N PRO A 3 -5.41 16.01 8.10
CA PRO A 3 -5.89 16.90 7.03
C PRO A 3 -7.27 16.53 6.47
N LEU A 4 -7.74 15.29 6.70
CA LEU A 4 -9.07 14.81 6.27
C LEU A 4 -10.12 14.85 7.38
N THR A 5 -9.86 15.56 8.48
CA THR A 5 -10.84 15.73 9.56
C THR A 5 -12.15 16.31 9.02
N GLY A 6 -13.26 15.66 9.35
CA GLY A 6 -14.61 16.02 8.88
C GLY A 6 -15.05 15.29 7.61
N ILE A 7 -14.17 14.57 6.94
CA ILE A 7 -14.50 13.68 5.80
C ILE A 7 -15.07 12.37 6.35
N LYS A 8 -16.18 11.93 5.78
CA LYS A 8 -16.91 10.71 6.14
C LYS A 8 -16.85 9.69 5.00
N ILE A 9 -16.41 8.49 5.30
CA ILE A 9 -16.26 7.42 4.30
C ILE A 9 -16.99 6.15 4.78
N VAL A 10 -17.69 5.52 3.89
CA VAL A 10 -18.21 4.16 4.07
C VAL A 10 -17.30 3.19 3.31
N GLU A 11 -16.81 2.18 3.99
CA GLU A 11 -16.05 1.08 3.41
C GLU A 11 -16.89 -0.20 3.41
N ILE A 12 -17.05 -0.84 2.27
CA ILE A 12 -17.55 -2.21 2.23
C ILE A 12 -16.38 -3.16 2.42
N VAL A 13 -16.51 -4.07 3.40
CA VAL A 13 -15.41 -4.98 3.78
C VAL A 13 -14.76 -5.67 2.59
N GLY A 14 -13.45 -5.64 2.55
CA GLY A 14 -12.62 -6.25 1.51
C GLY A 14 -11.33 -6.83 2.06
N ILE A 15 -10.40 -7.14 1.17
CA ILE A 15 -9.04 -7.59 1.50
C ILE A 15 -8.03 -6.77 0.69
N GLY A 16 -6.79 -6.68 1.17
CA GLY A 16 -5.66 -6.07 0.43
C GLY A 16 -5.82 -4.56 0.20
N PRO A 17 -5.97 -4.11 -1.05
CA PRO A 17 -5.81 -2.71 -1.43
C PRO A 17 -6.91 -1.78 -0.91
N ALA A 18 -8.17 -2.19 -0.86
CA ALA A 18 -9.25 -1.35 -0.34
C ALA A 18 -9.11 -1.06 1.16
N PRO A 19 -8.87 -2.06 2.04
CA PRO A 19 -8.49 -1.81 3.43
C PRO A 19 -7.24 -0.93 3.58
N HIS A 20 -6.22 -1.09 2.76
CA HIS A 20 -5.02 -0.25 2.78
C HIS A 20 -5.33 1.20 2.43
N CYS A 21 -6.13 1.45 1.40
CA CYS A 21 -6.65 2.78 1.08
C CYS A 21 -7.35 3.41 2.29
N CYS A 22 -8.30 2.69 2.88
CA CYS A 22 -9.07 3.18 4.02
C CYS A 22 -8.20 3.39 5.27
N MET A 23 -7.20 2.55 5.52
CA MET A 23 -6.23 2.77 6.60
C MET A 23 -5.50 4.10 6.44
N ILE A 24 -4.98 4.39 5.25
CA ILE A 24 -4.27 5.65 4.96
C ILE A 24 -5.20 6.86 5.17
N LEU A 25 -6.43 6.80 4.65
CA LEU A 25 -7.39 7.89 4.80
C LEU A 25 -7.81 8.09 6.26
N ALA A 26 -7.97 7.00 7.03
CA ALA A 26 -8.25 7.05 8.47
C ALA A 26 -7.08 7.67 9.25
N ASP A 27 -5.84 7.24 8.95
CA ASP A 27 -4.63 7.83 9.55
C ASP A 27 -4.54 9.35 9.30
N MET A 28 -5.05 9.81 8.16
CA MET A 28 -5.14 11.25 7.81
C MET A 28 -6.35 11.95 8.43
N GLY A 29 -7.16 11.27 9.23
CA GLY A 29 -8.23 11.88 10.03
C GLY A 29 -9.64 11.73 9.47
N ALA A 30 -9.85 10.99 8.38
CA ALA A 30 -11.18 10.67 7.88
C ALA A 30 -11.94 9.78 8.89
N GLU A 31 -13.23 10.04 9.09
CA GLU A 31 -14.12 9.15 9.83
C GLU A 31 -14.58 8.02 8.89
N ILE A 32 -14.15 6.78 9.16
CA ILE A 32 -14.47 5.65 8.29
C ILE A 32 -15.29 4.60 9.03
N ILE A 33 -16.43 4.24 8.45
CA ILE A 33 -17.25 3.12 8.88
C ILE A 33 -17.02 1.97 7.93
N ARG A 34 -16.55 0.84 8.46
CA ARG A 34 -16.45 -0.41 7.72
C ARG A 34 -17.71 -1.24 7.94
N ILE A 35 -18.37 -1.59 6.85
CA ILE A 35 -19.51 -2.50 6.84
C ILE A 35 -18.99 -3.91 6.66
N ASP A 36 -18.99 -4.67 7.73
CA ASP A 36 -18.61 -6.06 7.75
C ASP A 36 -19.83 -6.96 7.50
N ARG A 37 -19.57 -8.15 7.01
CA ARG A 37 -20.60 -9.20 6.92
C ARG A 37 -20.77 -9.86 8.30
N PRO A 38 -21.95 -10.42 8.58
CA PRO A 38 -22.14 -11.28 9.75
C PRO A 38 -21.09 -12.40 9.81
N GLY A 39 -20.51 -12.64 11.00
CA GLY A 39 -19.46 -13.65 11.19
C GLY A 39 -18.07 -13.22 10.69
N GLY A 40 -17.91 -12.01 10.23
CA GLY A 40 -16.62 -11.44 9.84
C GLY A 40 -16.04 -11.99 8.53
N ASN A 41 -14.80 -11.63 8.25
CA ASN A 41 -14.03 -12.17 7.12
C ASN A 41 -12.92 -13.07 7.65
N LYS A 42 -12.81 -14.30 7.15
CA LYS A 42 -11.74 -15.24 7.57
C LYS A 42 -10.35 -14.88 7.02
N VAL A 43 -10.30 -13.99 6.04
CA VAL A 43 -9.06 -13.56 5.38
C VAL A 43 -8.79 -12.09 5.75
N GLY A 44 -7.56 -11.78 6.17
CA GLY A 44 -7.12 -10.40 6.47
C GLY A 44 -7.17 -10.02 7.95
N GLY A 45 -7.46 -10.97 8.84
CA GLY A 45 -7.55 -10.74 10.30
C GLY A 45 -8.85 -10.03 10.71
N THR A 46 -9.27 -10.29 11.93
CA THR A 46 -10.51 -9.73 12.50
C THR A 46 -10.29 -9.15 13.90
N ASP A 47 -9.06 -9.08 14.35
CA ASP A 47 -8.65 -8.65 15.68
C ASP A 47 -7.65 -7.49 15.63
N GLU A 48 -7.12 -7.13 16.79
CA GLU A 48 -6.14 -6.03 16.95
C GLU A 48 -4.83 -6.23 16.15
N THR A 49 -4.52 -7.45 15.69
CA THR A 49 -3.35 -7.71 14.84
C THR A 49 -3.56 -7.30 13.39
N ALA A 50 -4.80 -7.05 12.98
CA ALA A 50 -5.17 -6.65 11.63
C ALA A 50 -4.82 -5.17 11.35
N VAL A 51 -3.53 -4.85 11.28
CA VAL A 51 -3.01 -3.47 11.10
C VAL A 51 -3.71 -2.72 9.98
N LEU A 52 -4.01 -3.39 8.85
CA LEU A 52 -4.74 -2.78 7.74
C LEU A 52 -6.16 -2.32 8.12
N ASN A 53 -6.70 -2.77 9.25
CA ASN A 53 -8.04 -2.41 9.71
C ASN A 53 -8.06 -1.30 10.79
N ARG A 54 -6.91 -0.79 11.20
CA ARG A 54 -6.80 0.30 12.19
C ARG A 54 -7.53 1.57 11.76
N GLY A 55 -7.98 2.35 12.72
CA GLY A 55 -8.60 3.65 12.51
C GLY A 55 -10.04 3.62 11.97
N ARG A 56 -10.63 2.44 11.77
CA ARG A 56 -12.01 2.27 11.29
C ARG A 56 -12.90 1.69 12.36
N LYS A 57 -14.11 2.24 12.47
CA LYS A 57 -15.20 1.63 13.25
C LYS A 57 -15.93 0.61 12.40
N SER A 58 -16.41 -0.47 13.02
CA SER A 58 -17.09 -1.57 12.34
C SER A 58 -18.54 -1.71 12.73
N ILE A 59 -19.39 -1.92 11.73
CA ILE A 59 -20.76 -2.40 11.88
C ILE A 59 -20.94 -3.70 11.07
N ALA A 60 -21.71 -4.66 11.58
CA ALA A 60 -21.93 -5.94 10.90
C ALA A 60 -23.37 -6.01 10.37
N LEU A 61 -23.55 -5.72 9.08
CA LEU A 61 -24.85 -5.72 8.40
C LEU A 61 -24.96 -6.85 7.36
N ASP A 62 -26.09 -7.56 7.35
CA ASP A 62 -26.38 -8.53 6.30
C ASP A 62 -26.88 -7.84 5.03
N LEU A 63 -25.99 -7.62 4.07
CA LEU A 63 -26.28 -7.01 2.77
C LEU A 63 -27.08 -7.93 1.80
N LYS A 64 -27.43 -9.15 2.22
CA LYS A 64 -28.34 -10.00 1.45
C LYS A 64 -29.80 -9.67 1.71
N THR A 65 -30.09 -8.88 2.74
CA THR A 65 -31.44 -8.45 3.12
C THR A 65 -31.74 -7.06 2.57
N SER A 66 -32.99 -6.80 2.21
CA SER A 66 -33.43 -5.47 1.76
C SER A 66 -33.24 -4.39 2.81
N GLU A 67 -33.44 -4.75 4.07
CA GLU A 67 -33.26 -3.83 5.20
C GLU A 67 -31.80 -3.49 5.46
N GLY A 68 -30.88 -4.49 5.32
CA GLY A 68 -29.43 -4.25 5.44
C GLY A 68 -28.91 -3.33 4.31
N VAL A 69 -29.41 -3.54 3.10
CA VAL A 69 -29.13 -2.65 1.96
C VAL A 69 -29.69 -1.26 2.19
N ALA A 70 -30.93 -1.13 2.69
CA ALA A 70 -31.55 0.17 3.00
C ALA A 70 -30.78 0.91 4.09
N ALA A 71 -30.35 0.22 5.14
CA ALA A 71 -29.51 0.82 6.20
C ALA A 71 -28.17 1.31 5.63
N THR A 72 -27.52 0.52 4.78
CA THR A 72 -26.26 0.90 4.11
C THR A 72 -26.45 2.11 3.20
N ARG A 73 -27.50 2.16 2.38
CA ARG A 73 -27.80 3.34 1.55
C ARG A 73 -27.98 4.61 2.38
N ARG A 74 -28.65 4.52 3.55
CA ARG A 74 -28.82 5.64 4.46
C ARG A 74 -27.48 6.15 5.04
N LEU A 75 -26.51 5.25 5.26
CA LEU A 75 -25.16 5.66 5.64
C LEU A 75 -24.44 6.35 4.48
N ILE A 76 -24.52 5.79 3.28
CA ILE A 76 -23.92 6.34 2.05
C ILE A 76 -24.46 7.74 1.73
N GLN A 77 -25.75 8.02 1.99
CA GLN A 77 -26.32 9.36 1.82
C GLN A 77 -25.62 10.46 2.64
N LYS A 78 -24.95 10.09 3.73
CA LYS A 78 -24.23 11.01 4.62
C LYS A 78 -22.73 10.98 4.46
N ALA A 79 -22.22 10.15 3.55
CA ALA A 79 -20.80 9.98 3.29
C ALA A 79 -20.30 10.90 2.17
N ASP A 80 -19.04 11.33 2.28
CA ASP A 80 -18.32 12.00 1.20
C ASP A 80 -17.79 10.98 0.17
N ALA A 81 -17.46 9.77 0.64
CA ALA A 81 -17.00 8.70 -0.25
C ALA A 81 -17.51 7.32 0.19
N LEU A 82 -17.60 6.42 -0.79
CA LEU A 82 -17.79 4.98 -0.62
C LEU A 82 -16.58 4.28 -1.22
N VAL A 83 -16.01 3.30 -0.52
CA VAL A 83 -14.92 2.44 -1.00
C VAL A 83 -15.37 0.99 -1.01
N GLU A 84 -15.21 0.32 -2.14
CA GLU A 84 -15.49 -1.11 -2.30
C GLU A 84 -14.39 -1.82 -3.10
N GLY A 85 -14.26 -3.13 -2.90
CA GLY A 85 -13.24 -3.95 -3.58
C GLY A 85 -13.82 -5.26 -4.12
N PHE A 86 -15.08 -5.27 -4.51
CA PHE A 86 -15.73 -6.45 -5.10
C PHE A 86 -15.46 -6.56 -6.60
N ARG A 87 -15.69 -7.74 -7.14
CA ARG A 87 -15.68 -7.95 -8.59
C ARG A 87 -16.78 -7.13 -9.26
N PRO A 88 -16.55 -6.68 -10.51
CA PRO A 88 -17.56 -5.93 -11.26
C PRO A 88 -18.94 -6.58 -11.26
N GLY A 89 -19.99 -5.78 -11.05
CA GLY A 89 -21.38 -6.19 -10.98
C GLY A 89 -21.86 -6.72 -9.62
N VAL A 90 -20.99 -6.86 -8.61
CA VAL A 90 -21.41 -7.33 -7.27
C VAL A 90 -22.22 -6.25 -6.55
N MET A 91 -21.71 -5.01 -6.50
CA MET A 91 -22.42 -3.89 -5.87
C MET A 91 -23.77 -3.61 -6.53
N GLU A 92 -23.84 -3.74 -7.86
CA GLU A 92 -25.07 -3.60 -8.62
C GLU A 92 -26.10 -4.67 -8.22
N ARG A 93 -25.70 -5.94 -8.10
CA ARG A 93 -26.58 -7.04 -7.64
C ARG A 93 -27.06 -6.88 -6.20
N LEU A 94 -26.25 -6.23 -5.35
CA LEU A 94 -26.62 -5.89 -3.97
C LEU A 94 -27.59 -4.69 -3.89
N GLY A 95 -27.84 -3.98 -5.00
CA GLY A 95 -28.63 -2.73 -5.00
C GLY A 95 -27.85 -1.54 -4.43
N LEU A 96 -26.52 -1.63 -4.40
CA LEU A 96 -25.56 -0.61 -3.94
C LEU A 96 -24.64 -0.14 -5.07
N GLY A 97 -25.03 -0.36 -6.33
CA GLY A 97 -24.25 0.08 -7.49
C GLY A 97 -24.17 1.60 -7.60
N PRO A 98 -23.21 2.12 -8.41
CA PRO A 98 -22.96 3.56 -8.51
C PRO A 98 -24.18 4.38 -8.89
N GLU A 99 -25.00 3.91 -9.86
CA GLU A 99 -26.21 4.63 -10.30
C GLU A 99 -27.20 4.88 -9.15
N VAL A 100 -27.39 3.87 -8.28
CA VAL A 100 -28.28 3.97 -7.13
C VAL A 100 -27.69 4.88 -6.07
N CYS A 101 -26.41 4.71 -5.74
CA CYS A 101 -25.75 5.49 -4.68
C CYS A 101 -25.58 6.96 -5.07
N LEU A 102 -25.25 7.26 -6.33
CA LEU A 102 -25.15 8.65 -6.81
C LEU A 102 -26.50 9.33 -6.93
N LYS A 103 -27.57 8.57 -7.21
CA LYS A 103 -28.94 9.11 -7.15
C LYS A 103 -29.35 9.48 -5.70
N ASP A 104 -28.92 8.70 -4.73
CA ASP A 104 -29.18 8.95 -3.30
C ASP A 104 -28.30 10.07 -2.73
N ASN A 105 -27.11 10.25 -3.27
CA ASN A 105 -26.12 11.27 -2.87
C ASN A 105 -25.33 11.73 -4.09
N GLU A 106 -25.77 12.82 -4.72
CA GLU A 106 -25.15 13.39 -5.94
C GLU A 106 -23.71 13.87 -5.72
N LYS A 107 -23.28 13.99 -4.46
CA LYS A 107 -21.92 14.42 -4.10
C LYS A 107 -21.00 13.27 -3.76
N LEU A 108 -21.47 12.02 -3.84
CA LEU A 108 -20.71 10.85 -3.43
C LEU A 108 -19.52 10.60 -4.37
N VAL A 109 -18.33 10.40 -3.81
CA VAL A 109 -17.19 9.84 -4.52
C VAL A 109 -17.22 8.32 -4.37
N PHE A 110 -17.50 7.59 -5.46
CA PHE A 110 -17.64 6.14 -5.45
C PHE A 110 -16.33 5.48 -5.90
N GLY A 111 -15.49 5.01 -4.98
CA GLY A 111 -14.21 4.36 -5.26
C GLY A 111 -14.36 2.85 -5.43
N ARG A 112 -13.97 2.34 -6.59
CA ARG A 112 -14.01 0.92 -6.97
C ARG A 112 -12.60 0.38 -7.14
N MET A 113 -12.19 -0.55 -6.28
CA MET A 113 -10.90 -1.22 -6.35
C MET A 113 -11.05 -2.57 -7.03
N THR A 114 -10.32 -2.79 -8.11
CA THR A 114 -10.27 -4.08 -8.80
C THR A 114 -8.84 -4.45 -9.20
N GLY A 115 -8.66 -5.69 -9.64
CA GLY A 115 -7.40 -6.12 -10.23
C GLY A 115 -7.22 -5.65 -11.68
N TRP A 116 -8.30 -5.80 -12.48
CA TRP A 116 -8.27 -5.65 -13.94
C TRP A 116 -9.01 -4.42 -14.48
N GLY A 117 -9.71 -3.66 -13.63
CA GLY A 117 -10.66 -2.63 -14.04
C GLY A 117 -12.11 -3.14 -14.09
N GLN A 118 -13.05 -2.20 -14.28
CA GLN A 118 -14.49 -2.51 -14.34
C GLN A 118 -14.91 -3.13 -15.68
N ASP A 119 -14.13 -2.94 -16.72
CA ASP A 119 -14.37 -3.46 -18.07
C ASP A 119 -13.16 -4.23 -18.62
N GLY A 120 -13.20 -4.55 -19.92
CA GLY A 120 -12.14 -5.32 -20.57
C GLY A 120 -12.29 -6.84 -20.40
N PRO A 121 -11.51 -7.62 -21.17
CA PRO A 121 -11.70 -9.08 -21.26
C PRO A 121 -11.41 -9.83 -19.98
N LEU A 122 -10.61 -9.28 -19.08
CA LEU A 122 -10.23 -9.91 -17.80
C LEU A 122 -11.02 -9.40 -16.59
N SER A 123 -11.90 -8.40 -16.74
CA SER A 123 -12.60 -7.75 -15.63
C SER A 123 -13.34 -8.72 -14.69
N LYS A 124 -13.81 -9.85 -15.21
CA LYS A 124 -14.52 -10.90 -14.45
C LYS A 124 -13.64 -12.09 -14.05
N VAL A 125 -12.37 -12.09 -14.46
CA VAL A 125 -11.44 -13.20 -14.21
C VAL A 125 -10.80 -13.02 -12.83
N ALA A 126 -10.57 -14.14 -12.14
CA ALA A 126 -9.87 -14.12 -10.86
C ALA A 126 -8.38 -13.74 -11.05
N GLY A 127 -7.82 -13.05 -10.07
CA GLY A 127 -6.40 -12.70 -10.01
C GLY A 127 -6.05 -12.17 -8.64
N HIS A 128 -4.76 -12.10 -8.39
CA HIS A 128 -4.14 -11.48 -7.22
C HIS A 128 -2.98 -10.58 -7.67
N ASP A 129 -2.35 -9.86 -6.76
CA ASP A 129 -1.23 -8.95 -7.01
C ASP A 129 -0.29 -9.44 -8.11
N ILE A 130 0.25 -10.63 -7.95
CA ILE A 130 1.23 -11.23 -8.88
C ILE A 130 0.74 -11.29 -10.34
N ASN A 131 -0.57 -11.48 -10.55
CA ASN A 131 -1.16 -11.54 -11.88
C ASN A 131 -1.28 -10.15 -12.50
N TYR A 132 -1.63 -9.15 -11.71
CA TYR A 132 -1.78 -7.76 -12.16
C TYR A 132 -0.43 -7.14 -12.50
N ILE A 133 0.57 -7.32 -11.63
CA ILE A 133 1.93 -6.82 -11.87
C ILE A 133 2.65 -7.57 -13.01
N ALA A 134 2.23 -8.81 -13.31
CA ALA A 134 2.75 -9.54 -14.48
C ALA A 134 2.36 -8.86 -15.79
N LEU A 135 1.08 -8.49 -15.94
CA LEU A 135 0.61 -7.80 -17.14
C LEU A 135 1.05 -6.32 -17.19
N ALA A 136 1.25 -5.68 -16.04
CA ALA A 136 1.82 -4.33 -15.96
C ALA A 136 3.32 -4.27 -16.35
N GLY A 137 3.97 -5.43 -16.50
CA GLY A 137 5.39 -5.52 -16.81
C GLY A 137 6.33 -5.46 -15.60
N ALA A 138 5.83 -5.07 -14.41
CA ALA A 138 6.64 -4.94 -13.20
C ALA A 138 7.27 -6.27 -12.78
N LEU A 139 6.49 -7.35 -12.72
CA LEU A 139 7.03 -8.67 -12.38
C LEU A 139 8.10 -9.14 -13.38
N GLY A 140 7.91 -8.82 -14.67
CA GLY A 140 8.88 -9.15 -15.72
C GLY A 140 10.20 -8.43 -15.57
N ALA A 141 10.21 -7.23 -14.96
CA ALA A 141 11.41 -6.42 -14.75
C ALA A 141 12.16 -6.75 -13.44
N ILE A 142 11.53 -7.43 -12.48
CA ILE A 142 12.10 -7.70 -11.16
C ILE A 142 12.62 -9.14 -11.08
N GLY A 143 13.82 -9.31 -10.56
CA GLY A 143 14.48 -10.61 -10.39
C GLY A 143 15.85 -10.65 -11.07
N ASP A 144 16.40 -11.85 -11.18
CA ASP A 144 17.69 -12.07 -11.83
C ASP A 144 17.57 -12.92 -13.10
N LYS A 145 18.68 -13.03 -13.83
CA LYS A 145 18.73 -13.78 -15.08
C LYS A 145 18.52 -15.28 -14.88
N GLU A 146 19.06 -15.85 -13.82
CA GLU A 146 19.11 -17.29 -13.60
C GLU A 146 17.80 -17.82 -12.98
N ARG A 147 17.29 -17.12 -11.94
CA ARG A 147 16.08 -17.55 -11.20
C ARG A 147 14.77 -17.07 -11.84
N GLY A 148 14.85 -16.10 -12.74
CA GLY A 148 13.69 -15.54 -13.40
C GLY A 148 13.00 -14.43 -12.58
N PRO A 149 11.70 -14.12 -12.88
CA PRO A 149 10.94 -13.12 -12.13
C PRO A 149 10.82 -13.46 -10.65
N VAL A 150 11.01 -12.48 -9.78
CA VAL A 150 10.87 -12.62 -8.32
C VAL A 150 9.68 -11.77 -7.84
N PRO A 151 8.68 -12.39 -7.20
CA PRO A 151 7.55 -11.63 -6.65
C PRO A 151 8.00 -10.67 -5.55
N PRO A 152 7.70 -9.36 -5.66
CA PRO A 152 8.08 -8.35 -4.67
C PRO A 152 7.03 -8.24 -3.54
N LEU A 153 6.57 -9.36 -3.00
CA LEU A 153 5.40 -9.43 -2.13
C LEU A 153 4.16 -8.87 -2.85
N ASN A 154 3.23 -8.26 -2.11
CA ASN A 154 2.08 -7.55 -2.68
C ASN A 154 2.22 -6.01 -2.56
N LEU A 155 3.47 -5.53 -2.60
CA LEU A 155 3.76 -4.11 -2.43
C LEU A 155 3.43 -3.28 -3.67
N ILE A 156 3.58 -3.87 -4.86
CA ILE A 156 3.41 -3.15 -6.12
C ILE A 156 1.95 -3.13 -6.57
N GLY A 157 1.29 -4.28 -6.65
CA GLY A 157 -0.10 -4.38 -7.11
C GLY A 157 -1.10 -3.91 -6.06
N ASP A 158 -1.19 -4.63 -4.93
CA ASP A 158 -2.18 -4.35 -3.89
C ASP A 158 -1.98 -2.96 -3.26
N PHE A 159 -0.74 -2.60 -2.90
CA PHE A 159 -0.51 -1.41 -2.09
C PHE A 159 -0.10 -0.19 -2.93
N GLY A 160 0.98 -0.24 -3.70
CA GLY A 160 1.45 0.90 -4.49
C GLY A 160 0.49 1.26 -5.64
N GLY A 161 0.20 0.29 -6.50
CA GLY A 161 -0.69 0.46 -7.65
C GLY A 161 -2.18 0.44 -7.31
N GLY A 162 -2.56 -0.21 -6.20
CA GLY A 162 -3.94 -0.33 -5.76
C GLY A 162 -4.31 0.69 -4.68
N GLY A 163 -4.06 0.35 -3.42
CA GLY A 163 -4.54 1.12 -2.27
C GLY A 163 -4.11 2.57 -2.25
N MET A 164 -2.84 2.87 -2.59
CA MET A 164 -2.34 4.24 -2.69
C MET A 164 -3.00 5.02 -3.83
N MET A 165 -3.17 4.39 -5.02
CA MET A 165 -3.83 5.03 -6.16
C MET A 165 -5.30 5.31 -5.88
N LEU A 166 -6.01 4.37 -5.22
CA LEU A 166 -7.39 4.60 -4.81
C LEU A 166 -7.49 5.72 -3.77
N ALA A 167 -6.60 5.77 -2.77
CA ALA A 167 -6.58 6.84 -1.78
C ALA A 167 -6.36 8.21 -2.43
N PHE A 168 -5.40 8.30 -3.36
CA PHE A 168 -5.18 9.50 -4.17
C PHE A 168 -6.43 9.88 -4.97
N GLY A 169 -7.06 8.91 -5.65
CA GLY A 169 -8.28 9.12 -6.41
C GLY A 169 -9.44 9.64 -5.54
N ILE A 170 -9.66 9.05 -4.36
CA ILE A 170 -10.68 9.50 -3.41
C ILE A 170 -10.44 10.96 -2.98
N VAL A 171 -9.22 11.33 -2.64
CA VAL A 171 -8.90 12.73 -2.26
C VAL A 171 -9.11 13.69 -3.43
N CYS A 172 -8.69 13.33 -4.64
CA CYS A 172 -8.95 14.13 -5.85
C CYS A 172 -10.45 14.25 -6.13
N GLY A 173 -11.21 13.15 -6.00
CA GLY A 173 -12.65 13.16 -6.19
C GLY A 173 -13.37 14.05 -5.17
N ILE A 174 -13.00 13.98 -3.89
CA ILE A 174 -13.56 14.85 -2.85
C ILE A 174 -13.21 16.33 -3.11
N LEU A 175 -11.98 16.62 -3.54
CA LEU A 175 -11.58 17.98 -3.88
C LEU A 175 -12.39 18.51 -5.07
N GLU A 176 -12.57 17.71 -6.10
CA GLU A 176 -13.38 18.06 -7.27
C GLU A 176 -14.85 18.28 -6.86
N THR A 177 -15.44 17.40 -6.07
CA THR A 177 -16.80 17.52 -5.56
C THR A 177 -17.01 18.81 -4.74
N LYS A 178 -16.00 19.25 -3.98
CA LYS A 178 -16.06 20.55 -3.28
C LYS A 178 -16.14 21.75 -4.22
N ASN A 179 -15.58 21.62 -5.42
CA ASN A 179 -15.59 22.68 -6.44
C ASN A 179 -16.86 22.64 -7.29
N SER A 180 -17.27 21.47 -7.77
CA SER A 180 -18.40 21.31 -8.70
C SER A 180 -19.75 21.06 -8.03
N GLY A 181 -19.71 20.49 -6.81
CA GLY A 181 -20.89 20.01 -6.13
C GLY A 181 -21.37 18.63 -6.61
N LYS A 182 -20.61 17.96 -7.49
CA LYS A 182 -20.97 16.68 -8.10
C LYS A 182 -19.97 15.59 -7.76
N GLY A 183 -20.48 14.45 -7.31
CA GLY A 183 -19.69 13.24 -7.11
C GLY A 183 -19.34 12.53 -8.41
N GLN A 184 -18.53 11.50 -8.32
CA GLN A 184 -18.10 10.71 -9.48
C GLN A 184 -17.69 9.30 -9.09
N ILE A 185 -17.59 8.43 -10.08
CA ILE A 185 -17.06 7.08 -9.94
C ILE A 185 -15.54 7.11 -10.21
N ILE A 186 -14.78 6.41 -9.37
CA ILE A 186 -13.36 6.19 -9.55
C ILE A 186 -13.16 4.71 -9.78
N ASP A 187 -12.78 4.33 -10.98
CA ASP A 187 -12.32 2.97 -11.31
C ASP A 187 -10.80 2.93 -11.09
N ALA A 188 -10.38 2.25 -10.03
CA ALA A 188 -8.97 2.08 -9.68
C ALA A 188 -8.60 0.62 -9.86
N SER A 189 -7.80 0.33 -10.89
CA SER A 189 -7.30 -1.02 -11.11
C SER A 189 -5.85 -1.16 -10.68
N MET A 190 -5.54 -2.28 -10.01
CA MET A 190 -4.17 -2.60 -9.62
C MET A 190 -3.24 -2.74 -10.84
N LEU A 191 -3.76 -3.22 -11.96
CA LEU A 191 -3.02 -3.30 -13.23
C LEU A 191 -2.56 -1.92 -13.71
N GLU A 192 -3.48 -0.96 -13.79
CA GLU A 192 -3.18 0.39 -14.30
C GLU A 192 -2.30 1.17 -13.34
N GLY A 193 -2.58 1.07 -12.05
CA GLY A 193 -1.72 1.69 -11.04
C GLY A 193 -0.31 1.11 -11.04
N SER A 194 -0.15 -0.21 -11.21
CA SER A 194 1.17 -0.84 -11.36
C SER A 194 1.87 -0.41 -12.65
N ALA A 195 1.14 -0.26 -13.75
CA ALA A 195 1.69 0.24 -15.00
C ALA A 195 2.18 1.70 -14.86
N LEU A 196 1.45 2.53 -14.09
CA LEU A 196 1.87 3.89 -13.78
C LEU A 196 3.19 3.92 -12.98
N LEU A 197 3.38 3.00 -12.03
CA LEU A 197 4.65 2.87 -11.30
C LEU A 197 5.82 2.49 -12.20
N MET A 198 5.59 1.86 -13.35
CA MET A 198 6.62 1.52 -14.34
C MET A 198 7.06 2.68 -15.23
N ALA A 199 6.50 3.88 -15.06
CA ALA A 199 6.79 5.03 -15.94
C ALA A 199 8.30 5.33 -16.08
N GLY A 200 9.07 5.25 -14.99
CA GLY A 200 10.53 5.45 -15.01
C GLY A 200 11.28 4.38 -15.81
N VAL A 201 10.90 3.12 -15.65
CA VAL A 201 11.51 2.00 -16.39
C VAL A 201 11.15 2.08 -17.88
N LEU A 202 9.92 2.44 -18.21
CA LEU A 202 9.49 2.67 -19.60
C LEU A 202 10.22 3.86 -20.23
N MET A 203 10.45 4.94 -19.48
CA MET A 203 11.27 6.06 -19.92
C MET A 203 12.70 5.61 -20.22
N ALA A 204 13.31 4.84 -19.32
CA ALA A 204 14.66 4.30 -19.51
C ALA A 204 14.73 3.36 -20.72
N LYS A 205 13.71 2.51 -20.93
CA LYS A 205 13.59 1.65 -22.12
C LYS A 205 13.50 2.49 -23.40
N ASN A 206 12.67 3.53 -23.43
CA ASN A 206 12.48 4.37 -24.60
C ASN A 206 13.73 5.18 -24.96
N SER A 207 14.56 5.53 -23.98
CA SER A 207 15.85 6.20 -24.19
C SER A 207 17.00 5.25 -24.52
N GLY A 208 16.77 3.93 -24.52
CA GLY A 208 17.80 2.90 -24.75
C GLY A 208 18.67 2.60 -23.54
N SER A 209 18.45 3.23 -22.39
CA SER A 209 19.22 2.98 -21.15
C SER A 209 18.73 1.77 -20.34
N TRP A 210 17.65 1.14 -20.76
CA TRP A 210 17.15 -0.14 -20.26
C TRP A 210 17.06 -1.12 -21.43
N SER A 211 18.19 -1.68 -21.83
CA SER A 211 18.32 -2.49 -23.06
C SER A 211 18.76 -3.93 -22.81
N TYR A 212 19.09 -4.28 -21.56
CA TYR A 212 19.57 -5.61 -21.19
C TYR A 212 18.45 -6.46 -20.59
N PRO A 213 18.63 -7.78 -20.56
CA PRO A 213 17.74 -8.68 -19.80
C PRO A 213 17.61 -8.28 -18.34
N ARG A 214 16.53 -8.76 -17.69
CA ARG A 214 16.30 -8.59 -16.26
C ARG A 214 17.53 -9.03 -15.44
N GLY A 215 17.89 -8.21 -14.43
CA GLY A 215 19.05 -8.44 -13.56
C GLY A 215 20.39 -8.01 -14.17
N GLU A 216 20.35 -7.40 -15.34
CA GLU A 216 21.54 -6.89 -16.04
C GLU A 216 21.48 -5.37 -16.31
N ASN A 217 20.47 -4.67 -15.79
CA ASN A 217 20.34 -3.21 -15.91
C ASN A 217 20.80 -2.53 -14.61
N TRP A 218 20.80 -1.19 -14.62
CA TRP A 218 21.41 -0.43 -13.54
C TRP A 218 20.57 -0.35 -12.26
N LEU A 219 19.23 -0.48 -12.31
CA LEU A 219 18.34 -0.47 -11.13
C LEU A 219 17.87 -1.85 -10.67
N ASP A 220 18.06 -2.89 -11.48
CA ASP A 220 17.59 -4.24 -11.18
C ASP A 220 18.66 -5.16 -10.56
N GLY A 221 19.76 -4.54 -10.11
CA GLY A 221 20.89 -5.24 -9.51
C GLY A 221 21.96 -5.68 -10.51
N GLY A 222 21.88 -5.32 -11.79
CA GLY A 222 22.94 -5.55 -12.78
C GLY A 222 24.20 -4.76 -12.46
N ALA A 223 24.06 -3.46 -12.18
CA ALA A 223 25.19 -2.61 -11.87
C ALA A 223 25.84 -2.94 -10.51
N ALA A 224 27.16 -2.91 -10.48
CA ALA A 224 27.92 -3.20 -9.25
C ALA A 224 27.69 -2.13 -8.15
N PHE A 225 27.49 -0.89 -8.55
CA PHE A 225 27.28 0.24 -7.65
C PHE A 225 25.82 0.40 -7.20
N TYR A 226 24.91 -0.47 -7.63
CA TYR A 226 23.51 -0.50 -7.24
C TYR A 226 23.04 -1.94 -6.98
N GLY A 227 23.21 -2.40 -5.76
CA GLY A 227 22.89 -3.80 -5.44
C GLY A 227 23.07 -4.14 -3.98
N THR A 228 22.82 -5.40 -3.66
CA THR A 228 22.97 -5.98 -2.34
C THR A 228 24.17 -6.90 -2.26
N TYR A 229 24.86 -6.91 -1.11
CA TYR A 229 26.06 -7.70 -0.88
C TYR A 229 26.01 -8.41 0.46
N GLN A 230 26.42 -9.70 0.45
CA GLN A 230 26.46 -10.49 1.65
C GLN A 230 27.77 -10.22 2.41
N CYS A 231 27.67 -10.03 3.73
CA CYS A 231 28.75 -9.79 4.66
C CYS A 231 29.31 -11.10 5.26
N ALA A 232 30.36 -10.98 6.10
CA ALA A 232 31.02 -12.12 6.74
C ALA A 232 30.09 -12.94 7.65
N ASP A 233 29.17 -12.27 8.31
CA ASP A 233 28.14 -12.83 9.20
C ASP A 233 26.91 -13.38 8.46
N LYS A 234 26.94 -13.44 7.11
CA LYS A 234 25.85 -13.81 6.23
C LYS A 234 24.67 -12.82 6.16
N GLU A 235 24.73 -11.74 6.90
CA GLU A 235 23.81 -10.62 6.78
C GLU A 235 24.10 -9.82 5.51
N TRP A 236 23.21 -8.88 5.17
CA TRP A 236 23.25 -8.15 3.92
C TRP A 236 23.37 -6.64 4.12
N ILE A 237 24.05 -6.00 3.18
CA ILE A 237 24.05 -4.54 2.99
C ILE A 237 23.58 -4.20 1.58
N CYS A 238 23.20 -2.96 1.37
CA CYS A 238 22.99 -2.42 0.04
C CYS A 238 23.80 -1.15 -0.19
N ILE A 239 24.15 -0.93 -1.45
CA ILE A 239 24.75 0.32 -1.95
C ILE A 239 23.95 0.81 -3.16
N GLY A 240 23.91 2.14 -3.34
CA GLY A 240 23.20 2.78 -4.45
C GLY A 240 23.95 4.00 -4.99
N SER A 241 25.28 3.92 -5.12
CA SER A 241 26.19 5.03 -5.44
C SER A 241 26.13 5.41 -6.92
N LEU A 242 25.02 6.00 -7.37
CA LEU A 242 24.75 6.34 -8.77
C LEU A 242 25.55 7.53 -9.24
N GLU A 243 25.52 8.64 -8.49
CA GLU A 243 26.16 9.90 -8.86
C GLU A 243 27.67 9.82 -8.67
N PRO A 244 28.45 10.54 -9.52
CA PRO A 244 29.91 10.46 -9.48
C PRO A 244 30.53 10.76 -8.11
N GLN A 245 29.99 11.69 -7.33
CA GLN A 245 30.52 12.03 -6.01
C GLN A 245 30.36 10.85 -5.03
N PHE A 246 29.22 10.18 -5.00
CA PHE A 246 28.97 9.02 -4.14
C PHE A 246 29.78 7.81 -4.58
N TYR A 247 29.88 7.58 -5.88
CA TYR A 247 30.68 6.51 -6.45
C TYR A 247 32.19 6.71 -6.17
N ASN A 248 32.72 7.93 -6.30
CA ASN A 248 34.11 8.22 -6.00
C ASN A 248 34.43 8.02 -4.51
N LEU A 249 33.54 8.44 -3.61
CA LEU A 249 33.70 8.23 -2.17
C LEU A 249 33.61 6.72 -1.83
N LEU A 250 32.73 5.96 -2.45
CA LEU A 250 32.68 4.51 -2.32
C LEU A 250 34.01 3.85 -2.74
N ARG A 251 34.58 4.29 -3.87
CA ARG A 251 35.90 3.82 -4.34
C ARG A 251 37.03 4.12 -3.36
N GLU A 252 37.03 5.32 -2.77
CA GLU A 252 38.00 5.73 -1.77
C GLU A 252 37.91 4.87 -0.51
N ILE A 253 36.73 4.76 0.09
CA ILE A 253 36.48 3.99 1.33
C ILE A 253 36.80 2.50 1.15
N LEU A 254 36.46 1.95 0.00
CA LEU A 254 36.73 0.54 -0.32
C LEU A 254 38.10 0.33 -0.96
N GLU A 255 38.94 1.37 -1.12
CA GLU A 255 40.25 1.30 -1.78
C GLU A 255 40.20 0.60 -3.16
N LEU A 256 39.27 1.00 -4.01
CA LEU A 256 39.05 0.43 -5.34
C LEU A 256 39.90 1.21 -6.36
N ARG A 257 41.16 0.81 -6.53
CA ARG A 257 42.17 1.57 -7.33
C ARG A 257 42.40 1.00 -8.73
N ASP A 258 41.86 -0.17 -9.02
CA ASP A 258 42.02 -0.78 -10.35
C ASP A 258 41.31 0.06 -11.43
N PRO A 259 41.90 0.22 -12.64
CA PRO A 259 41.27 0.97 -13.74
C PRO A 259 39.87 0.51 -14.17
N ILE A 260 39.45 -0.69 -13.82
CA ILE A 260 38.09 -1.18 -14.07
C ILE A 260 37.03 -0.26 -13.37
N TRP A 261 37.42 0.41 -12.27
CA TRP A 261 36.54 1.32 -11.52
C TRP A 261 36.37 2.69 -12.17
N ASP A 262 37.18 3.03 -13.18
CA ASP A 262 37.00 4.25 -13.97
C ASP A 262 35.82 4.10 -14.95
N LYS A 263 35.32 2.88 -15.12
CA LYS A 263 34.25 2.51 -16.05
C LYS A 263 32.93 2.23 -15.32
N GLN A 264 32.45 3.22 -14.56
CA GLN A 264 31.20 3.05 -13.77
C GLN A 264 30.02 2.53 -14.60
N TRP A 265 29.80 3.09 -15.78
CA TRP A 265 28.65 2.80 -16.65
C TRP A 265 28.93 1.81 -17.77
N ASP A 266 30.10 1.20 -17.77
CA ASP A 266 30.45 0.14 -18.71
C ASP A 266 29.87 -1.20 -18.24
N HIS A 267 28.79 -1.61 -18.89
CA HIS A 267 28.07 -2.84 -18.60
C HIS A 267 28.96 -4.08 -18.55
N ASP A 268 29.95 -4.18 -19.46
CA ASP A 268 30.84 -5.34 -19.53
C ASP A 268 31.77 -5.45 -18.33
N SER A 269 32.00 -4.35 -17.63
CA SER A 269 32.80 -4.29 -16.40
C SER A 269 32.02 -4.69 -15.14
N TRP A 270 30.69 -4.61 -15.15
CA TRP A 270 29.87 -4.83 -13.96
C TRP A 270 30.00 -6.22 -13.32
N PRO A 271 30.05 -7.34 -14.07
CA PRO A 271 30.20 -8.67 -13.47
C PRO A 271 31.47 -8.79 -12.61
N GLU A 272 32.60 -8.30 -13.12
CA GLU A 272 33.87 -8.34 -12.38
C GLU A 272 33.89 -7.36 -11.22
N GLN A 273 33.37 -6.15 -11.40
CA GLN A 273 33.20 -5.20 -10.31
C GLN A 273 32.33 -5.78 -9.18
N LYS A 274 31.22 -6.45 -9.49
CA LYS A 274 30.36 -7.13 -8.51
C LYS A 274 31.10 -8.25 -7.77
N ARG A 275 31.89 -9.03 -8.47
CA ARG A 275 32.72 -10.07 -7.86
C ARG A 275 33.69 -9.45 -6.84
N ILE A 276 34.42 -8.40 -7.21
CA ILE A 276 35.37 -7.71 -6.35
C ILE A 276 34.65 -7.13 -5.12
N LEU A 277 33.50 -6.46 -5.27
CA LEU A 277 32.73 -5.93 -4.17
C LEU A 277 32.21 -7.05 -3.25
N SER A 278 31.73 -8.15 -3.81
CA SER A 278 31.28 -9.31 -3.03
C SER A 278 32.41 -9.88 -2.18
N ASP A 279 33.61 -10.05 -2.74
CA ASP A 279 34.77 -10.52 -1.99
C ASP A 279 35.24 -9.53 -0.91
N LYS A 280 35.03 -8.24 -1.15
CA LYS A 280 35.39 -7.19 -0.21
C LYS A 280 34.39 -7.12 0.96
N PHE A 281 33.09 -7.16 0.67
CA PHE A 281 32.04 -7.08 1.71
C PHE A 281 32.01 -8.32 2.60
N LYS A 282 32.40 -9.50 2.11
CA LYS A 282 32.57 -10.73 2.90
C LYS A 282 33.68 -10.67 3.96
N LYS A 283 34.53 -9.63 3.95
CA LYS A 283 35.66 -9.52 4.92
C LYS A 283 35.25 -8.96 6.27
N LYS A 284 34.10 -8.33 6.40
CA LYS A 284 33.58 -7.74 7.62
C LYS A 284 32.10 -8.06 7.80
N THR A 285 31.64 -7.99 9.05
CA THR A 285 30.22 -8.14 9.38
C THR A 285 29.39 -6.94 8.91
N ARG A 286 28.06 -7.11 8.83
CA ARG A 286 27.12 -6.01 8.52
C ARG A 286 27.29 -4.86 9.50
N SER A 287 27.46 -5.14 10.80
CA SER A 287 27.66 -4.13 11.84
C SER A 287 28.97 -3.35 11.65
N GLU A 288 30.07 -4.03 11.32
CA GLU A 288 31.35 -3.36 11.03
C GLU A 288 31.25 -2.45 9.80
N TRP A 289 30.62 -2.91 8.72
CA TRP A 289 30.38 -2.07 7.55
C TRP A 289 29.46 -0.88 7.85
N THR A 290 28.44 -1.07 8.67
CA THR A 290 27.55 0.01 9.11
C THR A 290 28.33 1.07 9.90
N SER A 291 29.25 0.65 10.75
CA SER A 291 30.11 1.58 11.50
C SER A 291 31.09 2.35 10.61
N ILE A 292 31.55 1.76 9.51
CA ILE A 292 32.47 2.40 8.56
C ILE A 292 31.72 3.35 7.61
N MET A 293 30.55 2.96 7.12
CA MET A 293 29.90 3.61 5.98
C MET A 293 28.55 4.25 6.30
N GLY A 294 27.94 3.94 7.45
CA GLY A 294 26.56 4.31 7.73
C GLY A 294 26.29 5.82 7.86
N GLU A 295 27.32 6.61 8.17
CA GLU A 295 27.20 8.08 8.27
C GLU A 295 27.86 8.80 7.07
N LEU A 296 28.41 8.06 6.11
CA LEU A 296 29.04 8.64 4.93
C LEU A 296 28.04 8.82 3.78
N ASP A 297 28.30 9.81 2.94
CA ASP A 297 27.44 10.15 1.80
C ASP A 297 27.75 9.27 0.58
N ILE A 298 27.57 7.94 0.74
CA ILE A 298 27.87 6.91 -0.26
C ILE A 298 26.65 6.07 -0.67
N CYS A 299 25.46 6.44 -0.23
CA CYS A 299 24.23 5.70 -0.50
C CYS A 299 24.29 4.25 0.02
N PHE A 300 24.70 4.07 1.27
CA PHE A 300 24.79 2.78 1.97
C PHE A 300 23.65 2.60 2.96
N ALA A 301 23.18 1.35 3.12
CA ALA A 301 22.33 0.95 4.24
C ALA A 301 22.52 -0.53 4.59
N PRO A 302 22.40 -0.90 5.89
CA PRO A 302 22.20 -2.30 6.27
C PRO A 302 20.83 -2.79 5.79
N VAL A 303 20.75 -4.03 5.31
CA VAL A 303 19.45 -4.67 5.03
C VAL A 303 18.94 -5.26 6.34
N LEU A 304 17.86 -4.68 6.87
CA LEU A 304 17.28 -5.09 8.14
C LEU A 304 16.27 -6.21 7.94
N ASN A 305 16.22 -7.15 8.87
CA ASN A 305 15.07 -8.06 9.00
C ASN A 305 13.93 -7.40 9.80
N LEU A 306 12.77 -8.07 9.88
CA LEU A 306 11.58 -7.48 10.51
C LEU A 306 11.76 -7.25 12.02
N ASP A 307 12.59 -8.04 12.70
CA ASP A 307 12.81 -7.92 14.14
C ASP A 307 13.73 -6.74 14.50
N GLU A 308 14.50 -6.24 13.54
CA GLU A 308 15.45 -5.14 13.73
C GLU A 308 14.87 -3.74 13.46
N LEU A 309 13.66 -3.68 12.88
CA LEU A 309 13.08 -2.42 12.40
C LEU A 309 12.98 -1.34 13.47
N MET A 310 12.60 -1.72 14.70
CA MET A 310 12.42 -0.80 15.82
C MET A 310 13.76 -0.30 16.42
N ASP A 311 14.84 -1.06 16.25
CA ASP A 311 16.11 -0.77 16.91
C ASP A 311 17.03 0.10 16.08
N HIS A 312 16.82 0.21 14.78
CA HIS A 312 17.64 1.03 13.91
C HIS A 312 17.57 2.52 14.33
N PRO A 313 18.71 3.21 14.58
CA PRO A 313 18.73 4.56 15.15
C PRO A 313 17.88 5.57 14.35
N HIS A 314 17.95 5.54 13.04
CA HIS A 314 17.17 6.44 12.20
C HIS A 314 15.65 6.16 12.27
N ASN A 315 15.26 4.89 12.26
CA ASN A 315 13.86 4.49 12.41
C ASN A 315 13.30 4.94 13.75
N LYS A 316 14.10 4.77 14.82
CA LYS A 316 13.77 5.19 16.19
C LYS A 316 13.63 6.71 16.30
N ALA A 317 14.61 7.46 15.81
CA ALA A 317 14.60 8.92 15.84
C ALA A 317 13.41 9.51 15.07
N ARG A 318 13.01 8.86 13.97
CA ARG A 318 11.86 9.28 13.18
C ARG A 318 10.56 8.59 13.57
N SER A 319 10.56 7.67 14.54
CA SER A 319 9.39 6.87 14.87
C SER A 319 8.71 6.31 13.61
N VAL A 320 9.50 5.66 12.75
CA VAL A 320 9.00 5.07 11.48
C VAL A 320 8.04 3.94 11.77
N PHE A 321 8.33 3.20 12.83
CA PHE A 321 7.49 2.14 13.37
C PHE A 321 7.08 2.48 14.79
N ILE A 322 5.93 2.00 15.19
CA ILE A 322 5.40 2.10 16.55
C ILE A 322 4.92 0.73 17.02
N GLU A 323 4.90 0.55 18.31
CA GLU A 323 4.31 -0.63 18.95
C GLU A 323 2.96 -0.25 19.57
N ASN A 324 1.95 -1.07 19.32
CA ASN A 324 0.64 -0.93 19.93
C ASN A 324 0.14 -2.32 20.34
N ASN A 325 -0.08 -2.54 21.63
CA ASN A 325 -0.50 -3.82 22.21
C ASN A 325 0.40 -5.00 21.77
N GLY A 326 1.74 -4.80 21.76
CA GLY A 326 2.70 -5.82 21.33
C GLY A 326 2.80 -6.01 19.80
N ASN A 327 2.05 -5.26 19.00
CA ASN A 327 2.09 -5.33 17.55
C ASN A 327 2.88 -4.18 16.95
N ILE A 328 3.97 -4.49 16.24
CA ILE A 328 4.74 -3.50 15.49
C ILE A 328 3.95 -3.12 14.24
N GLN A 329 3.85 -1.83 13.98
CA GLN A 329 3.16 -1.30 12.82
C GLN A 329 3.81 -0.02 12.30
N PRO A 330 3.67 0.31 11.01
CA PRO A 330 4.19 1.57 10.47
C PRO A 330 3.42 2.76 11.04
N SER A 331 4.13 3.85 11.32
CA SER A 331 3.51 5.12 11.67
C SER A 331 2.74 5.72 10.50
N PRO A 332 1.74 6.57 10.76
CA PRO A 332 1.07 7.33 9.71
C PRO A 332 2.04 8.15 8.86
N ALA A 333 1.89 8.07 7.55
CA ALA A 333 2.66 8.82 6.56
C ALA A 333 1.74 9.32 5.43
N PRO A 334 2.07 10.48 4.79
CA PRO A 334 3.18 11.40 5.08
C PRO A 334 2.96 12.23 6.36
N ARG A 335 4.02 12.91 6.82
CA ARG A 335 3.96 13.79 7.99
C ARG A 335 3.59 15.21 7.59
N PHE A 336 2.50 15.70 8.14
CA PHE A 336 2.07 17.09 7.95
C PHE A 336 2.54 17.96 9.11
N SER A 337 3.11 19.13 8.82
CA SER A 337 3.66 20.03 9.83
C SER A 337 2.59 20.64 10.78
N ARG A 338 1.37 20.85 10.30
CA ARG A 338 0.28 21.49 11.02
C ARG A 338 -0.84 20.52 11.38
N THR A 339 -1.12 19.54 10.53
CA THR A 339 -2.20 18.56 10.68
C THR A 339 -1.65 17.14 10.62
N PRO A 340 -0.83 16.70 11.61
CA PRO A 340 -0.21 15.39 11.57
C PRO A 340 -1.25 14.26 11.54
N GLY A 341 -0.96 13.22 10.76
CA GLY A 341 -1.71 11.97 10.79
C GLY A 341 -1.59 11.28 12.15
N GLN A 342 -2.61 10.55 12.55
CA GLN A 342 -2.66 9.81 13.81
C GLN A 342 -3.46 8.53 13.65
N ILE A 343 -3.03 7.46 14.30
CA ILE A 343 -3.86 6.27 14.47
C ILE A 343 -4.98 6.64 15.45
N GLN A 344 -6.22 6.64 14.96
CA GLN A 344 -7.37 7.08 15.75
C GLN A 344 -7.74 6.04 16.82
N HIS A 345 -7.66 4.77 16.47
CA HIS A 345 -7.84 3.62 17.36
C HIS A 345 -7.29 2.33 16.69
N PRO A 346 -7.04 1.27 17.43
CA PRO A 346 -6.63 -0.02 16.86
C PRO A 346 -7.72 -0.60 15.96
N ALA A 347 -7.41 -1.70 15.30
CA ALA A 347 -8.42 -2.49 14.59
C ALA A 347 -9.46 -3.02 15.59
N VAL A 348 -10.70 -3.10 15.13
CA VAL A 348 -11.85 -3.55 15.92
C VAL A 348 -12.49 -4.78 15.28
N LYS A 349 -13.18 -5.57 16.09
CA LYS A 349 -13.92 -6.73 15.61
C LYS A 349 -15.12 -6.32 14.75
N PRO A 350 -15.55 -7.19 13.80
CA PRO A 350 -16.77 -6.97 13.04
C PRO A 350 -17.98 -6.73 13.95
N GLY A 351 -18.69 -5.61 13.76
CA GLY A 351 -19.86 -5.24 14.55
C GLY A 351 -19.59 -4.61 15.92
N GLU A 352 -18.34 -4.42 16.31
CA GLU A 352 -17.99 -3.89 17.64
C GLU A 352 -18.57 -2.51 17.93
N ASN A 353 -18.80 -1.72 16.90
CA ASN A 353 -19.31 -0.35 17.04
C ASN A 353 -20.74 -0.17 16.54
N ASN A 354 -21.53 -1.22 16.45
CA ASN A 354 -22.88 -1.21 15.90
C ASN A 354 -23.74 -0.03 16.41
N ASP A 355 -23.98 0.02 17.71
CA ASP A 355 -24.92 0.97 18.31
C ASP A 355 -24.36 2.41 18.24
N GLU A 356 -23.11 2.59 18.65
CA GLU A 356 -22.45 3.88 18.65
C GLU A 356 -22.44 4.53 17.25
N VAL A 357 -22.05 3.75 16.25
CA VAL A 357 -21.95 4.24 14.86
C VAL A 357 -23.33 4.56 14.30
N LEU A 358 -24.28 3.66 14.44
CA LEU A 358 -25.62 3.89 13.89
C LEU A 358 -26.33 5.05 14.57
N GLU A 359 -26.25 5.20 15.90
CA GLU A 359 -26.80 6.36 16.62
C GLU A 359 -26.16 7.67 16.11
N LYS A 360 -24.82 7.72 16.05
CA LYS A 360 -24.08 8.90 15.56
C LYS A 360 -24.46 9.27 14.12
N TRP A 361 -24.76 8.27 13.30
CA TRP A 361 -25.14 8.47 11.89
C TRP A 361 -26.66 8.60 11.70
N GLY A 362 -27.40 8.76 12.81
CA GLY A 362 -28.77 9.23 12.83
C GLY A 362 -29.83 8.13 12.75
N PHE A 363 -29.51 6.92 13.21
CA PHE A 363 -30.51 5.89 13.47
C PHE A 363 -31.03 6.05 14.91
N THR A 364 -32.30 5.86 15.09
CA THR A 364 -32.93 5.81 16.41
C THR A 364 -32.63 4.49 17.11
N LYS A 365 -32.68 4.46 18.43
CA LYS A 365 -32.51 3.21 19.20
C LYS A 365 -33.54 2.16 18.83
N LEU A 366 -34.76 2.57 18.46
CA LEU A 366 -35.80 1.64 18.01
C LEU A 366 -35.45 1.00 16.64
N GLU A 367 -34.92 1.79 15.69
CA GLU A 367 -34.47 1.26 14.40
C GLU A 367 -33.32 0.27 14.58
N ILE A 368 -32.34 0.61 15.43
CA ILE A 368 -31.19 -0.28 15.73
C ILE A 368 -31.68 -1.58 16.37
N LYS A 369 -32.59 -1.48 17.36
CA LYS A 369 -33.19 -2.63 17.98
C LYS A 369 -33.92 -3.53 16.97
N ASN A 370 -34.72 -2.91 16.08
CA ASN A 370 -35.43 -3.65 15.05
C ASN A 370 -34.49 -4.38 14.07
N LEU A 371 -33.35 -3.78 13.72
CA LEU A 371 -32.34 -4.44 12.89
C LEU A 371 -31.70 -5.64 13.62
N LYS A 372 -31.47 -5.54 14.93
CA LYS A 372 -30.98 -6.66 15.76
C LYS A 372 -32.01 -7.77 15.92
N ASP A 373 -33.24 -7.41 16.26
CA ASP A 373 -34.34 -8.38 16.46
C ASP A 373 -34.63 -9.22 15.19
N LYS A 374 -34.37 -8.64 14.03
CA LYS A 374 -34.50 -9.30 12.71
C LYS A 374 -33.22 -10.00 12.23
N TYR A 375 -32.16 -10.04 13.03
CA TYR A 375 -30.86 -10.60 12.64
C TYR A 375 -30.26 -9.98 11.38
N ILE A 376 -30.46 -8.69 11.17
CA ILE A 376 -29.87 -7.91 10.07
C ILE A 376 -28.57 -7.24 10.53
N LEU A 377 -28.59 -6.70 11.75
CA LEU A 377 -27.42 -6.18 12.45
C LEU A 377 -26.94 -7.25 13.47
N HIS A 378 -25.70 -7.66 13.33
CA HIS A 378 -25.12 -8.73 14.12
C HIS A 378 -24.13 -8.20 15.15
N ASP A 379 -24.25 -8.67 16.40
CA ASP A 379 -23.29 -8.35 17.46
C ASP A 379 -21.91 -8.98 17.18
N PRO A 380 -20.82 -8.44 17.76
CA PRO A 380 -19.46 -8.95 17.58
C PRO A 380 -19.35 -10.41 18.02
N ILE A 381 -18.54 -11.20 17.33
CA ILE A 381 -18.23 -12.58 17.65
C ILE A 381 -16.82 -12.67 18.26
#